data_b28207873e0151fb206995779ec6f912
#
_entry.id   b28207873e0151fb206995779ec6f912
#
_cell.length_a   1.000
_cell.length_b   1.000
_cell.length_c   1.000
_cell.angle_alpha   90.00
_cell.angle_beta   90.00
_cell.angle_gamma   90.00
#
_symmetry.space_group_name_H-M   'P 1'
#
loop_
_entity.id
_entity.type
_entity.pdbx_description
1 polymer ?
#
loop_
_entity_poly.entity_id
_entity_poly.type
_entity_poly.pdbx_seq_one_letter_code
_entity_poly.pdbx_strand_id
1 'polypeptide(L)'
;MPGQITAFDIGECMVKAACFTGGKLKKVMAKELPDNMVSGGEIVSMDAMADFIKEMAKENGISRGAAAVILPGTLVFTRNVTVPAMTDGQLLYNLPFEFKDYLTQEKNKYYFDYAVQDTVKDEEGNVKELQLFVCATLKSTVEEYRAMLRRAGFNLKVAMPEECAYAALTEDLSLIHI
;
A
#
# COMPACT_ATOMS: atom_id res chain seq x y z
N MET A 1 -24.25 4.46 5.87
CA MET A 1 -23.35 4.66 7.04
C MET A 1 -22.03 5.18 6.51
N PRO A 2 -21.37 6.15 7.16
CA PRO A 2 -20.03 6.54 6.76
C PRO A 2 -19.15 5.31 6.82
N GLY A 3 -18.43 5.04 5.73
CA GLY A 3 -17.66 3.82 5.55
C GLY A 3 -16.66 3.62 6.68
N GLN A 4 -16.67 2.43 7.27
CA GLN A 4 -15.63 1.98 8.19
C GLN A 4 -14.57 1.25 7.40
N ILE A 5 -13.29 1.53 7.68
CA ILE A 5 -12.15 0.81 7.12
C ILE A 5 -11.16 0.50 8.24
N THR A 6 -10.57 -0.69 8.20
CA THR A 6 -9.48 -1.09 9.09
C THR A 6 -8.20 -1.21 8.28
N ALA A 7 -7.19 -0.42 8.62
CA ALA A 7 -5.86 -0.51 8.02
C ALA A 7 -4.99 -1.45 8.85
N PHE A 8 -4.27 -2.35 8.17
CA PHE A 8 -3.33 -3.31 8.77
C PHE A 8 -1.91 -3.01 8.31
N ASP A 9 -0.99 -3.00 9.27
CA ASP A 9 0.46 -3.00 9.09
C ASP A 9 0.98 -4.30 9.70
N ILE A 10 1.53 -5.18 8.85
CA ILE A 10 2.02 -6.51 9.23
C ILE A 10 3.54 -6.46 9.19
N GLY A 11 4.15 -6.20 10.33
CA GLY A 11 5.61 -6.21 10.50
C GLY A 11 6.14 -7.58 10.92
N GLU A 12 7.45 -7.68 11.11
CA GLU A 12 8.10 -8.95 11.49
C GLU A 12 7.75 -9.43 12.90
N CYS A 13 7.55 -8.50 13.83
CA CYS A 13 7.32 -8.83 15.24
C CYS A 13 5.89 -8.55 15.71
N MET A 14 5.11 -7.80 14.94
CA MET A 14 3.76 -7.44 15.36
C MET A 14 2.85 -7.07 14.19
N VAL A 15 1.56 -7.28 14.38
CA VAL A 15 0.50 -6.72 13.54
C VAL A 15 -0.05 -5.49 14.25
N LYS A 16 -0.08 -4.36 13.55
CA LYS A 16 -0.77 -3.15 13.97
C LYS A 16 -2.05 -2.99 13.16
N ALA A 17 -3.08 -2.45 13.79
CA ALA A 17 -4.32 -2.14 13.10
C ALA A 17 -4.87 -0.80 13.56
N ALA A 18 -5.39 -0.03 12.60
CA ALA A 18 -6.05 1.26 12.84
C ALA A 18 -7.45 1.25 12.22
N CYS A 19 -8.46 1.52 13.05
CA CYS A 19 -9.85 1.56 12.61
C CYS A 19 -10.30 3.00 12.38
N PHE A 20 -10.84 3.27 11.21
CA PHE A 20 -11.39 4.57 10.82
C PHE A 20 -12.89 4.48 10.57
N THR A 21 -13.61 5.55 10.90
CA THR A 21 -15.02 5.71 10.57
C THR A 21 -15.26 7.14 10.10
N GLY A 22 -15.76 7.30 8.87
CA GLY A 22 -15.97 8.63 8.29
C GLY A 22 -14.66 9.45 8.21
N GLY A 23 -13.55 8.82 7.87
CA GLY A 23 -12.23 9.45 7.79
C GLY A 23 -11.55 9.76 9.14
N LYS A 24 -12.20 9.46 10.27
CA LYS A 24 -11.65 9.74 11.60
C LYS A 24 -11.13 8.47 12.25
N LEU A 25 -9.91 8.53 12.79
CA LEU A 25 -9.31 7.46 13.59
C LEU A 25 -10.17 7.22 14.85
N LYS A 26 -10.53 5.96 15.09
CA LYS A 26 -11.36 5.54 16.23
C LYS A 26 -10.60 4.65 17.21
N LYS A 27 -9.72 3.78 16.70
CA LYS A 27 -9.00 2.81 17.52
C LYS A 27 -7.70 2.45 16.84
N VAL A 28 -6.66 2.31 17.63
CA VAL A 28 -5.37 1.73 17.23
C VAL A 28 -5.06 0.57 18.15
N MET A 29 -4.49 -0.49 17.63
CA MET A 29 -4.04 -1.65 18.39
C MET A 29 -2.82 -2.27 17.76
N ALA A 30 -2.06 -2.99 18.57
CA ALA A 30 -0.94 -3.82 18.15
C ALA A 30 -1.01 -5.15 18.89
N LYS A 31 -0.61 -6.23 18.21
CA LYS A 31 -0.47 -7.56 18.80
C LYS A 31 0.84 -8.17 18.32
N GLU A 32 1.64 -8.66 19.27
CA GLU A 32 2.88 -9.37 18.96
C GLU A 32 2.61 -10.64 18.19
N LEU A 33 3.43 -10.89 17.17
CA LEU A 33 3.38 -12.11 16.37
C LEU A 33 4.18 -13.22 17.07
N PRO A 34 3.71 -14.47 17.02
CA PRO A 34 4.55 -15.61 17.28
C PRO A 34 5.78 -15.62 16.36
N ASP A 35 6.88 -16.20 16.84
CA ASP A 35 8.10 -16.36 16.06
C ASP A 35 7.84 -17.06 14.71
N ASN A 36 8.55 -16.63 13.68
CA ASN A 36 8.52 -17.19 12.34
C ASN A 36 7.17 -17.07 11.59
N MET A 37 6.30 -16.15 11.96
CA MET A 37 5.10 -15.85 11.15
C MET A 37 5.40 -14.91 9.97
N VAL A 38 6.40 -14.05 10.11
CA VAL A 38 6.96 -13.20 9.05
C VAL A 38 8.46 -13.37 9.04
N SER A 39 9.08 -13.40 7.88
CA SER A 39 10.53 -13.52 7.71
C SER A 39 10.98 -12.74 6.49
N GLY A 40 11.92 -11.79 6.69
CA GLY A 40 12.42 -10.93 5.60
C GLY A 40 11.34 -10.08 4.95
N GLY A 41 10.34 -9.66 5.72
CA GLY A 41 9.19 -8.88 5.24
C GLY A 41 8.08 -9.72 4.57
N GLU A 42 8.24 -11.04 4.46
CA GLU A 42 7.26 -11.93 3.83
C GLU A 42 6.50 -12.77 4.86
N ILE A 43 5.20 -12.92 4.68
CA ILE A 43 4.34 -13.78 5.52
C ILE A 43 4.62 -15.23 5.18
N VAL A 44 5.09 -16.01 6.16
CA VAL A 44 5.45 -17.43 5.99
C VAL A 44 4.22 -18.29 5.69
N SER A 45 3.08 -17.99 6.32
CA SER A 45 1.81 -18.69 6.09
C SER A 45 0.65 -17.71 6.09
N MET A 46 0.05 -17.50 4.94
CA MET A 46 -1.13 -16.65 4.77
C MET A 46 -2.33 -17.16 5.58
N ASP A 47 -2.48 -18.48 5.71
CA ASP A 47 -3.56 -19.07 6.49
C ASP A 47 -3.40 -18.83 8.00
N ALA A 48 -2.18 -19.01 8.54
CA ALA A 48 -1.89 -18.75 9.94
C ALA A 48 -2.05 -17.26 10.27
N MET A 49 -1.59 -16.37 9.38
CA MET A 49 -1.76 -14.94 9.52
C MET A 49 -3.24 -14.53 9.48
N ALA A 50 -4.04 -15.13 8.61
CA ALA A 50 -5.48 -14.88 8.57
C ALA A 50 -6.17 -15.24 9.88
N ASP A 51 -5.82 -16.40 10.46
CA ASP A 51 -6.39 -16.85 11.74
C ASP A 51 -5.94 -15.95 12.90
N PHE A 52 -4.67 -15.49 12.89
CA PHE A 52 -4.14 -14.53 13.86
C PHE A 52 -4.88 -13.17 13.79
N ILE A 53 -5.04 -12.61 12.60
CA ILE A 53 -5.77 -11.34 12.39
C ILE A 53 -7.23 -11.48 12.82
N LYS A 54 -7.86 -12.61 12.52
CA LYS A 54 -9.25 -12.91 12.91
C LYS A 54 -9.42 -12.94 14.43
N GLU A 55 -8.47 -13.56 15.15
CA GLU A 55 -8.47 -13.61 16.61
C GLU A 55 -8.22 -12.22 17.20
N MET A 56 -7.19 -11.50 16.73
CA MET A 56 -6.90 -10.13 17.13
C MET A 56 -8.12 -9.22 16.95
N ALA A 57 -8.81 -9.33 15.82
CA ALA A 57 -10.02 -8.56 15.56
C ALA A 57 -11.14 -8.89 16.54
N LYS A 58 -11.34 -10.17 16.88
CA LYS A 58 -12.33 -10.64 17.84
C LYS A 58 -12.02 -10.11 19.25
N GLU A 59 -10.80 -10.27 19.73
CA GLU A 59 -10.34 -9.82 21.05
C GLU A 59 -10.53 -8.31 21.25
N ASN A 60 -10.33 -7.56 20.18
CA ASN A 60 -10.38 -6.11 20.21
C ASN A 60 -11.72 -5.52 19.77
N GLY A 61 -12.73 -6.33 19.48
CA GLY A 61 -14.05 -5.88 19.05
C GLY A 61 -14.01 -5.08 17.72
N ILE A 62 -13.08 -5.47 16.80
CA ILE A 62 -12.99 -4.84 15.48
C ILE A 62 -14.11 -5.37 14.60
N SER A 63 -14.92 -4.46 14.06
CA SER A 63 -15.95 -4.84 13.11
C SER A 63 -15.34 -5.27 11.78
N ARG A 64 -15.80 -6.39 11.27
CA ARG A 64 -15.45 -6.88 9.93
C ARG A 64 -15.94 -5.92 8.86
N GLY A 65 -15.24 -5.82 7.75
CA GLY A 65 -15.66 -4.93 6.66
C GLY A 65 -14.51 -4.57 5.72
N ALA A 66 -14.52 -3.34 5.22
CA ALA A 66 -13.46 -2.86 4.34
C ALA A 66 -12.11 -2.81 5.07
N ALA A 67 -11.04 -3.20 4.37
CA ALA A 67 -9.68 -3.16 4.86
C ALA A 67 -8.73 -2.47 3.89
N ALA A 68 -7.68 -1.89 4.46
CA ALA A 68 -6.46 -1.50 3.79
C ALA A 68 -5.30 -2.33 4.35
N VAL A 69 -4.25 -2.53 3.57
CA VAL A 69 -3.01 -3.18 4.02
C VAL A 69 -1.80 -2.43 3.48
N ILE A 70 -0.78 -2.31 4.30
CA ILE A 70 0.55 -1.83 3.90
C ILE A 70 1.31 -3.03 3.34
N LEU A 71 1.87 -2.86 2.14
CA LEU A 71 2.77 -3.83 1.52
C LEU A 71 4.23 -3.40 1.81
N PRO A 72 5.06 -4.32 2.33
CA PRO A 72 6.47 -4.03 2.59
C PRO A 72 7.24 -3.79 1.28
N GLY A 73 8.32 -3.01 1.35
CA GLY A 73 9.16 -2.65 0.20
C GLY A 73 9.75 -3.84 -0.55
N THR A 74 9.85 -5.02 0.09
CA THR A 74 10.27 -6.27 -0.57
C THR A 74 9.27 -6.77 -1.62
N LEU A 75 8.01 -6.36 -1.55
CA LEU A 75 6.92 -6.81 -2.43
C LEU A 75 6.47 -5.77 -3.44
N VAL A 76 7.04 -4.56 -3.39
CA VAL A 76 6.66 -3.44 -4.26
C VAL A 76 7.90 -2.79 -4.85
N PHE A 77 7.93 -2.64 -6.15
CA PHE A 77 8.93 -1.78 -6.80
C PHE A 77 8.43 -0.33 -6.75
N THR A 78 9.24 0.56 -6.22
CA THR A 78 8.93 1.99 -6.15
C THR A 78 10.05 2.82 -6.77
N ARG A 79 9.72 3.96 -7.37
CA ARG A 79 10.71 4.91 -7.87
C ARG A 79 10.09 6.29 -8.13
N ASN A 80 10.93 7.31 -8.13
CA ASN A 80 10.58 8.64 -8.60
C ASN A 80 10.99 8.79 -10.07
N VAL A 81 10.09 9.32 -10.89
CA VAL A 81 10.31 9.57 -12.32
C VAL A 81 9.80 10.95 -12.70
N THR A 82 10.45 11.57 -13.70
CA THR A 82 9.96 12.77 -14.33
C THR A 82 9.53 12.43 -15.76
N VAL A 83 8.29 12.72 -16.09
CA VAL A 83 7.72 12.45 -17.41
C VAL A 83 7.10 13.71 -18.02
N PRO A 84 7.01 13.84 -19.35
CA PRO A 84 6.25 14.92 -19.98
C PRO A 84 4.80 14.93 -19.50
N ALA A 85 4.17 16.11 -19.50
CA ALA A 85 2.75 16.24 -19.18
C ALA A 85 1.90 15.36 -20.12
N MET A 86 1.07 14.52 -19.53
CA MET A 86 0.18 13.62 -20.26
C MET A 86 -1.08 13.31 -19.43
N THR A 87 -2.09 12.76 -20.08
CA THR A 87 -3.33 12.36 -19.41
C THR A 87 -3.14 11.11 -18.56
N ASP A 88 -4.03 10.87 -17.59
CA ASP A 88 -4.02 9.66 -16.73
C ASP A 88 -3.96 8.37 -17.55
N GLY A 89 -4.73 8.31 -18.65
CA GLY A 89 -4.72 7.13 -19.52
C GLY A 89 -3.36 6.91 -20.20
N GLN A 90 -2.68 7.99 -20.60
CA GLN A 90 -1.34 7.92 -21.17
C GLN A 90 -0.31 7.55 -20.09
N LEU A 91 -0.43 8.08 -18.89
CA LEU A 91 0.43 7.72 -17.76
C LEU A 91 0.34 6.23 -17.48
N LEU A 92 -0.85 5.69 -17.23
CA LEU A 92 -1.07 4.26 -16.95
C LEU A 92 -0.57 3.34 -18.07
N TYR A 93 -0.66 3.79 -19.33
CA TYR A 93 -0.12 3.03 -20.47
C TYR A 93 1.42 3.03 -20.46
N ASN A 94 2.06 4.12 -20.03
CA ASN A 94 3.52 4.30 -20.06
C ASN A 94 4.23 3.77 -18.81
N LEU A 95 3.56 3.71 -17.64
CA LEU A 95 4.17 3.24 -16.39
C LEU A 95 4.93 1.91 -16.49
N PRO A 96 4.43 0.87 -17.21
CA PRO A 96 5.17 -0.38 -17.35
C PRO A 96 6.58 -0.23 -17.95
N PHE A 97 6.81 0.79 -18.77
CA PHE A 97 8.11 1.04 -19.39
C PHE A 97 9.13 1.60 -18.40
N GLU A 98 8.66 2.31 -17.37
CA GLU A 98 9.51 2.82 -16.29
C GLU A 98 10.08 1.69 -15.40
N PHE A 99 9.46 0.51 -15.44
CA PHE A 99 9.86 -0.65 -14.67
C PHE A 99 10.50 -1.78 -15.49
N LYS A 100 10.74 -1.60 -16.80
CA LYS A 100 11.20 -2.66 -17.71
C LYS A 100 12.41 -3.45 -17.21
N ASP A 101 13.35 -2.78 -16.51
CA ASP A 101 14.57 -3.38 -16.01
C ASP A 101 14.40 -4.07 -14.63
N TYR A 102 13.23 -3.93 -14.01
CA TYR A 102 12.89 -4.47 -12.68
C TYR A 102 11.89 -5.61 -12.75
N LEU A 103 11.10 -5.69 -13.84
CA LEU A 103 10.07 -6.72 -13.96
C LEU A 103 10.72 -8.07 -14.28
N THR A 104 10.42 -9.07 -13.47
CA THR A 104 10.85 -10.46 -13.65
C THR A 104 9.85 -11.30 -14.43
N GLN A 105 8.64 -10.78 -14.65
CA GLN A 105 7.54 -11.41 -15.36
C GLN A 105 6.95 -10.46 -16.41
N GLU A 106 5.99 -10.94 -17.21
CA GLU A 106 5.26 -10.11 -18.16
C GLU A 106 4.51 -8.96 -17.48
N LYS A 107 4.51 -7.78 -18.10
CA LYS A 107 3.88 -6.56 -17.55
C LYS A 107 2.42 -6.73 -17.14
N ASN A 108 1.66 -7.62 -17.82
CA ASN A 108 0.27 -7.91 -17.50
C ASN A 108 0.07 -8.64 -16.16
N LYS A 109 1.14 -9.15 -15.54
CA LYS A 109 1.16 -9.78 -14.21
C LYS A 109 1.29 -8.78 -13.07
N TYR A 110 1.49 -7.50 -13.37
CA TYR A 110 1.67 -6.45 -12.37
C TYR A 110 0.47 -5.50 -12.34
N TYR A 111 0.24 -4.94 -11.16
CA TYR A 111 -0.46 -3.68 -10.98
C TYR A 111 0.57 -2.55 -11.03
N PHE A 112 0.18 -1.44 -11.64
CA PHE A 112 0.95 -0.19 -11.67
C PHE A 112 0.07 0.93 -11.16
N ASP A 113 0.65 1.82 -10.38
CA ASP A 113 -0.03 3.02 -9.88
C ASP A 113 0.98 4.17 -9.72
N TYR A 114 0.48 5.37 -9.55
CA TYR A 114 1.32 6.55 -9.40
C TYR A 114 0.64 7.61 -8.51
N ALA A 115 1.49 8.48 -7.93
CA ALA A 115 1.07 9.72 -7.30
C ALA A 115 1.86 10.88 -7.90
N VAL A 116 1.19 11.99 -8.20
CA VAL A 116 1.85 13.22 -8.64
C VAL A 116 2.42 13.91 -7.40
N GLN A 117 3.75 14.05 -7.36
CA GLN A 117 4.46 14.73 -6.28
C GLN A 117 4.58 16.23 -6.57
N ASP A 118 4.89 16.58 -7.83
CA ASP A 118 5.06 17.96 -8.27
C ASP A 118 4.83 18.10 -9.77
N THR A 119 4.70 19.35 -10.22
CA THR A 119 4.53 19.71 -11.63
C THR A 119 5.49 20.82 -12.03
N VAL A 120 6.22 20.60 -13.12
CA VAL A 120 7.05 21.65 -13.74
C VAL A 120 6.21 22.40 -14.78
N LYS A 121 6.17 23.73 -14.68
CA LYS A 121 5.44 24.59 -15.60
C LYS A 121 6.39 25.34 -16.54
N ASP A 122 5.92 25.65 -17.74
CA ASP A 122 6.60 26.53 -18.67
C ASP A 122 6.42 28.02 -18.29
N GLU A 123 7.01 28.93 -19.09
CA GLU A 123 6.92 30.36 -18.87
C GLU A 123 5.48 30.92 -19.04
N GLU A 124 4.61 30.16 -19.72
CA GLU A 124 3.21 30.52 -19.93
C GLU A 124 2.29 29.95 -18.82
N GLY A 125 2.86 29.14 -17.89
CA GLY A 125 2.15 28.52 -16.77
C GLY A 125 1.49 27.18 -17.10
N ASN A 126 1.69 26.61 -18.30
CA ASN A 126 1.21 25.30 -18.66
C ASN A 126 2.10 24.21 -18.04
N VAL A 127 1.49 23.11 -17.62
CA VAL A 127 2.24 21.96 -17.08
C VAL A 127 3.03 21.32 -18.24
N LYS A 128 4.35 21.30 -18.11
CA LYS A 128 5.30 20.73 -19.07
C LYS A 128 5.73 19.33 -18.69
N GLU A 129 5.99 19.10 -17.40
CA GLU A 129 6.46 17.82 -16.85
C GLU A 129 5.76 17.52 -15.54
N LEU A 130 5.66 16.22 -15.23
CA LEU A 130 5.13 15.69 -14.00
C LEU A 130 6.24 14.95 -13.25
N GLN A 131 6.42 15.26 -11.98
CA GLN A 131 7.24 14.46 -11.07
C GLN A 131 6.34 13.46 -10.37
N LEU A 132 6.60 12.18 -10.57
CA LEU A 132 5.75 11.10 -10.11
C LEU A 132 6.51 10.19 -9.14
N PHE A 133 5.84 9.80 -8.07
CA PHE A 133 6.14 8.56 -7.38
C PHE A 133 5.35 7.44 -8.06
N VAL A 134 6.04 6.42 -8.55
CA VAL A 134 5.43 5.32 -9.27
C VAL A 134 5.71 3.99 -8.55
N CYS A 135 4.76 3.07 -8.60
CA CYS A 135 4.89 1.75 -8.00
C CYS A 135 4.41 0.63 -8.91
N ALA A 136 4.98 -0.55 -8.71
CA ALA A 136 4.57 -1.78 -9.35
C ALA A 136 4.63 -2.95 -8.37
N THR A 137 3.61 -3.80 -8.35
CA THR A 137 3.57 -5.03 -7.55
C THR A 137 2.91 -6.16 -8.32
N LEU A 138 3.27 -7.41 -8.02
CA LEU A 138 2.64 -8.58 -8.63
C LEU A 138 1.16 -8.67 -8.26
N LYS A 139 0.33 -8.96 -9.23
CA LYS A 139 -1.10 -9.24 -9.02
C LYS A 139 -1.31 -10.41 -8.07
N SER A 140 -0.49 -11.47 -8.19
CA SER A 140 -0.53 -12.62 -7.27
C SER A 140 -0.37 -12.21 -5.82
N THR A 141 0.61 -11.33 -5.52
CA THR A 141 0.83 -10.80 -4.17
C THR A 141 -0.42 -10.12 -3.61
N VAL A 142 -1.03 -9.22 -4.38
CA VAL A 142 -2.25 -8.54 -3.95
C VAL A 142 -3.41 -9.53 -3.75
N GLU A 143 -3.53 -10.56 -4.60
CA GLU A 143 -4.57 -11.59 -4.46
C GLU A 143 -4.34 -12.49 -3.23
N GLU A 144 -3.09 -12.81 -2.88
CA GLU A 144 -2.76 -13.54 -1.67
C GLU A 144 -3.16 -12.75 -0.41
N TYR A 145 -2.81 -11.46 -0.34
CA TYR A 145 -3.24 -10.58 0.76
C TYR A 145 -4.76 -10.41 0.79
N ARG A 146 -5.42 -10.33 -0.36
CA ARG A 146 -6.88 -10.26 -0.47
C ARG A 146 -7.54 -11.54 0.07
N ALA A 147 -7.02 -12.71 -0.30
CA ALA A 147 -7.52 -14.00 0.15
C ALA A 147 -7.34 -14.17 1.67
N MET A 148 -6.16 -13.83 2.19
CA MET A 148 -5.82 -13.83 3.62
C MET A 148 -6.79 -12.95 4.41
N LEU A 149 -6.94 -11.70 4.04
CA LEU A 149 -7.84 -10.77 4.74
C LEU A 149 -9.30 -11.20 4.64
N ARG A 150 -9.73 -11.75 3.49
CA ARG A 150 -11.08 -12.29 3.33
C ARG A 150 -11.33 -13.46 4.27
N ARG A 151 -10.36 -14.38 4.46
CA ARG A 151 -10.44 -15.47 5.44
C ARG A 151 -10.54 -14.93 6.88
N ALA A 152 -9.85 -13.83 7.19
CA ALA A 152 -9.97 -13.14 8.48
C ALA A 152 -11.31 -12.38 8.65
N GLY A 153 -12.11 -12.25 7.58
CA GLY A 153 -13.42 -11.59 7.59
C GLY A 153 -13.39 -10.15 7.09
N PHE A 154 -12.32 -9.74 6.42
CA PHE A 154 -12.14 -8.38 5.87
C PHE A 154 -12.14 -8.40 4.34
N ASN A 155 -12.60 -7.30 3.73
CA ASN A 155 -12.62 -7.11 2.29
C ASN A 155 -11.57 -6.07 1.91
N LEU A 156 -10.44 -6.51 1.37
CA LEU A 156 -9.35 -5.63 0.93
C LEU A 156 -9.84 -4.65 -0.15
N LYS A 157 -9.69 -3.37 0.13
CA LYS A 157 -10.03 -2.25 -0.74
C LYS A 157 -8.80 -1.48 -1.22
N VAL A 158 -7.78 -1.40 -0.36
CA VAL A 158 -6.55 -0.66 -0.63
C VAL A 158 -5.37 -1.51 -0.22
N ALA A 159 -4.40 -1.67 -1.12
CA ALA A 159 -3.05 -2.14 -0.83
C ALA A 159 -2.10 -0.98 -1.14
N MET A 160 -1.26 -0.58 -0.20
CA MET A 160 -0.45 0.62 -0.28
C MET A 160 1.02 0.27 -0.01
N PRO A 161 1.98 0.77 -0.81
CA PRO A 161 3.40 0.69 -0.47
C PRO A 161 3.69 1.36 0.87
N GLU A 162 4.63 0.81 1.65
CA GLU A 162 4.98 1.37 2.96
C GLU A 162 5.52 2.81 2.86
N GLU A 163 6.21 3.15 1.77
CA GLU A 163 6.74 4.50 1.53
C GLU A 163 5.62 5.55 1.46
N CYS A 164 4.47 5.18 0.87
CA CYS A 164 3.31 6.09 0.83
C CYS A 164 2.72 6.33 2.22
N ALA A 165 2.74 5.31 3.09
CA ALA A 165 2.28 5.44 4.46
C ALA A 165 3.21 6.35 5.28
N TYR A 166 4.53 6.21 5.09
CA TYR A 166 5.53 7.08 5.73
C TYR A 166 5.47 8.52 5.21
N ALA A 167 5.30 8.72 3.90
CA ALA A 167 5.17 10.05 3.31
C ALA A 167 4.01 10.84 3.94
N ALA A 168 2.87 10.20 4.15
CA ALA A 168 1.71 10.82 4.80
C ALA A 168 1.96 11.24 6.26
N LEU A 169 2.91 10.59 6.97
CA LEU A 169 3.32 10.99 8.32
C LEU A 169 4.26 12.19 8.33
N THR A 170 4.91 12.49 7.21
CA THR A 170 5.94 13.50 7.08
C THR A 170 5.46 14.79 6.42
N GLU A 171 4.26 14.83 5.89
CA GLU A 171 3.65 16.05 5.33
C GLU A 171 3.55 17.18 6.36
N ASP A 172 3.38 16.87 7.65
CA ASP A 172 3.38 17.83 8.76
C ASP A 172 4.78 18.09 9.37
N LEU A 173 5.75 17.25 9.02
CA LEU A 173 7.14 17.43 9.41
C LEU A 173 7.87 17.92 8.15
N SER A 174 8.18 19.21 8.09
CA SER A 174 9.04 19.75 7.01
C SER A 174 10.36 18.97 7.02
N LEU A 175 10.39 17.83 6.35
CA LEU A 175 11.59 17.05 6.18
C LEU A 175 12.53 17.86 5.32
N ILE A 176 13.60 18.29 5.95
CA ILE A 176 14.75 18.94 5.37
C ILE A 176 15.17 18.13 4.15
N HIS A 177 15.08 18.75 2.99
CA HIS A 177 15.74 18.26 1.80
C HIS A 177 17.25 18.20 2.10
N ILE A 178 17.79 17.01 2.25
CA ILE A 178 19.22 16.76 2.27
C ILE A 178 19.70 16.57 0.83
#